data_405b2c00981712e8dc34b43eed1632ea
#
_entry.id   405b2c00981712e8dc34b43eed1632ea
#
_cell.length_a   1.000
_cell.length_b   1.000
_cell.length_c   1.000
_cell.angle_alpha   90.00
_cell.angle_beta   90.00
_cell.angle_gamma   90.00
#
_symmetry.space_group_name_H-M   'P 1'
#
loop_
_entity.id
_entity.type
_entity.pdbx_description
1 polymer ?
#
loop_
_entity_poly.entity_id
_entity_poly.type
_entity_poly.pdbx_seq_one_letter_code
_entity_poly.pdbx_strand_id
1 'polypeptide(L)'
;MTILAMTEASGGLQARTPDGRWVAVQTRPGELVVNLGDMMERWTNDRWVSTLHRVVVPETGDAGSRRMSVGFFVHPNYDAEISCIASCLDSGEVPRYPTITAGEHIRRKIEASHKAA
;
A
#
# COMPACT_ATOMS: atom_id res chain seq x y z
N MET A 1 -2.53 1.46 -5.99
CA MET A 1 -1.09 1.74 -5.95
C MET A 1 -0.89 3.18 -5.47
N THR A 2 0.12 3.42 -4.67
CA THR A 2 0.50 4.78 -4.23
C THR A 2 1.92 5.08 -4.67
N ILE A 3 2.14 6.27 -5.20
CA ILE A 3 3.47 6.80 -5.52
C ILE A 3 3.75 7.91 -4.53
N LEU A 4 4.84 7.81 -3.77
CA LEU A 4 5.16 8.72 -2.69
C LEU A 4 6.49 9.42 -2.95
N ALA A 5 6.45 10.74 -3.01
CA ALA A 5 7.63 11.60 -2.97
C ALA A 5 7.86 12.05 -1.52
N MET A 6 9.10 12.00 -1.06
CA MET A 6 9.47 12.43 0.29
C MET A 6 10.67 13.39 0.22
N THR A 7 10.66 14.40 1.10
CA THR A 7 11.87 15.19 1.34
C THR A 7 12.88 14.35 2.11
N GLU A 8 14.17 14.67 1.94
CA GLU A 8 15.23 14.04 2.72
C GLU A 8 15.01 14.28 4.21
N ALA A 9 14.72 13.20 4.93
CA ALA A 9 14.80 13.18 6.40
C ALA A 9 15.03 11.74 6.81
N SER A 10 15.86 11.53 7.79
CA SER A 10 16.14 10.21 8.33
C SER A 10 14.93 9.65 9.05
N GLY A 11 14.41 8.54 8.57
CA GLY A 11 13.40 7.74 9.27
C GLY A 11 11.94 8.20 9.07
N GLY A 12 11.07 7.62 9.87
CA GLY A 12 9.64 7.89 9.92
C GLY A 12 8.80 6.91 9.13
N LEU A 13 9.04 6.67 7.85
CA LEU A 13 8.34 5.64 7.10
C LEU A 13 8.98 4.27 7.35
N GLN A 14 8.17 3.32 7.76
CA GLN A 14 8.58 1.93 7.94
C GLN A 14 7.65 0.99 7.19
N ALA A 15 8.21 -0.06 6.62
CA ALA A 15 7.48 -1.14 5.98
C ALA A 15 7.68 -2.44 6.77
N ARG A 16 6.66 -3.29 6.78
CA ARG A 16 6.73 -4.58 7.47
C ARG A 16 7.20 -5.67 6.51
N THR A 17 8.28 -6.34 6.87
CA THR A 17 8.80 -7.48 6.12
C THR A 17 7.92 -8.73 6.30
N PRO A 18 7.99 -9.74 5.43
CA PRO A 18 7.21 -10.98 5.56
C PRO A 18 7.43 -11.73 6.87
N ASP A 19 8.63 -11.63 7.46
CA ASP A 19 8.97 -12.20 8.77
C ASP A 19 8.50 -11.34 9.96
N GLY A 20 7.75 -10.27 9.68
CA GLY A 20 7.08 -9.43 10.69
C GLY A 20 7.90 -8.28 11.25
N ARG A 21 9.15 -8.09 10.83
CA ARG A 21 10.00 -6.98 11.27
C ARG A 21 9.62 -5.66 10.59
N TRP A 22 9.80 -4.55 11.28
CA TRP A 22 9.67 -3.22 10.72
C TRP A 22 11.04 -2.72 10.25
N VAL A 23 11.13 -2.30 9.00
CA VAL A 23 12.35 -1.74 8.40
C VAL A 23 12.08 -0.32 7.92
N ALA A 24 13.05 0.57 8.12
CA ALA A 24 12.96 1.93 7.63
C ALA A 24 13.01 1.95 6.10
N VAL A 25 12.10 2.71 5.49
CA VAL A 25 12.13 3.00 4.06
C VAL A 25 12.94 4.26 3.86
N GLN A 26 14.09 4.12 3.22
CA GLN A 26 15.00 5.22 2.90
C GLN A 26 14.88 5.55 1.42
N THR A 27 14.91 6.83 1.09
CA THR A 27 14.96 7.33 -0.29
C THR A 27 16.11 8.28 -0.48
N ARG A 28 16.68 8.28 -1.66
CA ARG A 28 17.65 9.28 -2.11
C ARG A 28 16.92 10.42 -2.82
N PRO A 29 17.58 11.57 -3.01
CA PRO A 29 17.02 12.65 -3.81
C PRO A 29 16.56 12.17 -5.19
N GLY A 30 15.31 12.50 -5.55
CA GLY A 30 14.73 12.11 -6.83
C GLY A 30 14.15 10.69 -6.90
N GLU A 31 14.28 9.88 -5.85
CA GLU A 31 13.61 8.57 -5.76
C GLU A 31 12.16 8.70 -5.29
N LEU A 32 11.34 7.81 -5.80
CA LEU A 32 9.94 7.67 -5.39
C LEU A 32 9.72 6.30 -4.73
N VAL A 33 8.95 6.28 -3.67
CA VAL A 33 8.46 5.01 -3.09
C VAL A 33 7.17 4.61 -3.77
N VAL A 34 7.15 3.41 -4.32
CA VAL A 34 5.93 2.82 -4.89
C VAL A 34 5.41 1.76 -3.93
N ASN A 35 4.16 1.91 -3.49
CA ASN A 35 3.49 0.95 -2.63
C ASN A 35 2.29 0.34 -3.36
N LEU A 36 2.24 -0.99 -3.38
CA LEU A 36 1.09 -1.73 -3.87
C LEU A 36 0.03 -1.80 -2.76
N GLY A 37 -1.22 -1.58 -3.12
CA GLY A 37 -2.34 -1.69 -2.20
C GLY A 37 -3.10 -2.99 -2.36
N ASP A 38 -4.00 -3.24 -1.44
CA ASP A 38 -4.83 -4.45 -1.34
C ASP A 38 -5.72 -4.74 -2.57
N MET A 39 -6.03 -3.74 -3.38
CA MET A 39 -6.71 -3.94 -4.65
C MET A 39 -5.81 -4.68 -5.66
N MET A 40 -4.51 -4.36 -5.71
CA MET A 40 -3.54 -5.08 -6.54
C MET A 40 -3.27 -6.49 -6.01
N GLU A 41 -3.20 -6.65 -4.69
CA GLU A 41 -3.11 -7.95 -4.04
C GLU A 41 -4.28 -8.85 -4.45
N ARG A 42 -5.51 -8.34 -4.33
CA ARG A 42 -6.72 -9.03 -4.77
C ARG A 42 -6.71 -9.36 -6.27
N TRP A 43 -6.30 -8.40 -7.12
CA TRP A 43 -6.28 -8.54 -8.57
C TRP A 43 -5.29 -9.61 -9.04
N THR A 44 -4.18 -9.73 -8.32
CA THR A 44 -3.11 -10.69 -8.63
C THR A 44 -3.17 -11.98 -7.83
N ASN A 45 -4.28 -12.26 -7.14
CA ASN A 45 -4.45 -13.46 -6.32
C ASN A 45 -3.35 -13.65 -5.27
N ASP A 46 -2.98 -12.56 -4.58
CA ASP A 46 -1.90 -12.46 -3.57
C ASP A 46 -0.47 -12.65 -4.12
N ARG A 47 -0.26 -12.63 -5.46
CA ARG A 47 1.09 -12.63 -6.00
C ARG A 47 1.84 -11.32 -5.71
N TRP A 48 1.12 -10.21 -5.69
CA TRP A 48 1.63 -8.89 -5.32
C TRP A 48 1.00 -8.45 -4.00
N VAL A 49 1.77 -8.54 -2.95
CA VAL A 49 1.27 -8.32 -1.59
C VAL A 49 1.19 -6.83 -1.25
N SER A 50 0.12 -6.44 -0.59
CA SER A 50 -0.03 -5.11 0.00
C SER A 50 0.80 -5.03 1.28
N THR A 51 1.97 -4.42 1.19
CA THR A 51 2.88 -4.31 2.32
C THR A 51 2.36 -3.33 3.38
N LEU A 52 2.20 -3.80 4.61
CA LEU A 52 1.87 -2.93 5.74
C LEU A 52 2.98 -1.91 5.95
N HIS A 53 2.59 -0.67 6.14
CA HIS A 53 3.52 0.42 6.41
C HIS A 53 2.95 1.34 7.49
N ARG A 54 3.84 2.06 8.16
CA ARG A 54 3.48 3.01 9.21
C ARG A 54 4.42 4.20 9.19
N VAL A 55 3.98 5.30 9.79
CA VAL A 55 4.84 6.44 10.07
C VAL A 55 5.09 6.46 11.57
N VAL A 56 6.35 6.53 11.97
CA VAL A 56 6.78 6.69 13.36
C VAL A 56 7.48 8.02 13.54
N VAL A 57 7.30 8.62 14.69
CA VAL A 57 8.06 9.83 15.07
C VAL A 57 9.45 9.33 15.54
N PRO A 58 10.56 9.85 14.97
CA PRO A 58 11.89 9.49 15.45
C PRO A 58 12.07 9.87 16.91
N GLU A 59 12.67 8.98 17.70
CA GLU A 59 12.91 9.20 19.15
C GLU A 59 13.96 10.28 19.40
N THR A 60 14.87 10.51 18.47
CA THR A 60 15.84 11.59 18.53
C THR A 60 15.13 12.89 18.19
N GLY A 61 14.72 13.57 19.24
CA GLY A 61 13.99 14.83 19.17
C GLY A 61 14.77 15.98 18.57
N ASP A 62 15.20 15.87 17.34
CA ASP A 62 15.63 16.99 16.54
C ASP A 62 14.34 17.76 16.16
N ALA A 63 13.94 18.68 17.04
CA ALA A 63 12.74 19.50 16.88
C ALA A 63 12.74 20.34 15.58
N GLY A 64 13.81 20.24 14.79
CA GLY A 64 14.01 20.89 13.49
C GLY A 64 13.77 19.99 12.28
N SER A 65 13.70 18.66 12.42
CA SER A 65 13.55 17.78 11.28
C SER A 65 12.08 17.71 10.79
N ARG A 66 11.73 18.62 9.90
CA ARG A 66 10.44 18.57 9.19
C ARG A 66 10.57 17.69 7.97
N ARG A 67 9.71 16.68 7.86
CA ARG A 67 9.57 15.87 6.65
C ARG A 67 8.23 16.18 5.97
N MET A 68 8.29 16.42 4.68
CA MET A 68 7.12 16.50 3.83
C MET A 68 7.03 15.23 2.98
N SER A 69 5.84 14.69 2.87
CA SER A 69 5.55 13.59 1.98
C SER A 69 4.35 13.96 1.11
N VAL A 70 4.45 13.72 -0.19
CA VAL A 70 3.38 13.93 -1.16
C VAL A 70 3.03 12.58 -1.76
N GLY A 71 1.82 12.11 -1.51
CA GLY A 71 1.31 10.84 -2.03
C GLY A 71 0.37 11.04 -3.21
N PHE A 72 0.61 10.32 -4.30
CA PHE A 72 -0.30 10.22 -5.43
C PHE A 72 -0.92 8.84 -5.44
N PHE A 73 -2.25 8.78 -5.28
CA PHE A 73 -3.01 7.54 -5.27
C PHE A 73 -3.52 7.22 -6.67
N VAL A 74 -3.08 6.10 -7.23
CA VAL A 74 -3.54 5.58 -8.51
C VAL A 74 -4.66 4.60 -8.26
N HIS A 75 -5.86 4.96 -8.69
CA HIS A 75 -7.05 4.12 -8.62
C HIS A 75 -7.59 3.82 -10.02
N PRO A 76 -8.16 2.64 -10.27
CA PRO A 76 -8.98 2.41 -11.44
C PRO A 76 -10.27 3.25 -11.36
N ASN A 77 -11.02 3.30 -12.46
CA ASN A 77 -12.35 3.91 -12.45
C ASN A 77 -13.23 3.23 -11.40
N TYR A 78 -14.18 3.97 -10.85
CA TYR A 78 -15.05 3.50 -9.76
C TYR A 78 -15.86 2.25 -10.13
N ASP A 79 -16.28 2.15 -11.36
CA ASP A 79 -17.05 1.04 -11.95
C ASP A 79 -16.18 -0.08 -12.54
N ALA A 80 -14.85 0.09 -12.52
CA ALA A 80 -13.94 -0.95 -13.02
C ALA A 80 -14.09 -2.25 -12.22
N GLU A 81 -14.25 -3.34 -12.93
CA GLU A 81 -14.35 -4.67 -12.36
C GLU A 81 -12.95 -5.17 -11.92
N ILE A 82 -12.88 -5.61 -10.69
CA ILE A 82 -11.69 -6.20 -10.08
C ILE A 82 -11.94 -7.70 -9.93
N SER A 83 -11.54 -8.44 -10.93
CA SER A 83 -11.52 -9.92 -10.96
C SER A 83 -10.09 -10.41 -11.04
N CYS A 84 -9.83 -11.63 -10.59
CA CYS A 84 -8.48 -12.19 -10.65
C CYS A 84 -7.95 -12.20 -12.09
N ILE A 85 -6.75 -11.67 -12.29
CA ILE A 85 -6.04 -11.72 -13.58
C ILE A 85 -5.69 -13.17 -13.88
N ALA A 86 -6.16 -13.69 -15.01
CA ALA A 86 -6.00 -15.11 -15.38
C ALA A 86 -4.55 -15.59 -15.38
N SER A 87 -3.61 -14.74 -15.81
CA SER A 87 -2.16 -15.05 -15.80
C SER A 87 -1.54 -15.08 -14.37
N CYS A 88 -2.30 -14.69 -13.36
CA CYS A 88 -1.91 -14.80 -11.96
C CYS A 88 -2.45 -16.07 -11.28
N LEU A 89 -3.12 -16.95 -12.01
CA LEU A 89 -3.55 -18.27 -11.53
C LEU A 89 -2.58 -19.34 -12.01
N ASP A 90 -2.17 -20.20 -11.09
CA ASP A 90 -1.45 -21.42 -11.46
C ASP A 90 -2.43 -22.48 -11.96
N SER A 91 -1.90 -23.54 -12.62
CA SER A 91 -2.75 -24.61 -13.17
C SER A 91 -3.57 -25.27 -12.05
N GLY A 92 -4.89 -25.20 -12.17
CA GLY A 92 -5.83 -25.74 -11.17
C GLY A 92 -6.10 -24.82 -9.97
N GLU A 93 -5.48 -23.64 -9.90
CA GLU A 93 -5.77 -22.64 -8.86
C GLU A 93 -7.09 -21.90 -9.18
N VAL A 94 -7.85 -21.60 -8.14
CA VAL A 94 -9.07 -20.79 -8.24
C VAL A 94 -8.85 -19.40 -7.64
N PRO A 95 -9.59 -18.39 -8.12
CA PRO A 95 -9.54 -17.05 -7.51
C PRO A 95 -9.89 -17.10 -6.03
N ARG A 96 -9.05 -16.50 -5.20
CA ARG A 96 -9.26 -16.38 -3.73
C ARG A 96 -10.36 -15.38 -3.37
N TYR A 97 -10.60 -14.46 -4.27
CA TYR A 97 -11.52 -13.35 -4.04
C TYR A 97 -12.65 -13.35 -5.07
N PRO A 98 -13.89 -13.08 -4.66
CA PRO A 98 -14.96 -12.86 -5.61
C PRO A 98 -14.74 -11.55 -6.37
N THR A 99 -15.26 -11.46 -7.59
CA THR A 99 -15.28 -10.24 -8.37
C THR A 99 -16.00 -9.11 -7.62
N ILE A 100 -15.49 -7.90 -7.72
CA ILE A 100 -16.03 -6.71 -7.07
C ILE A 100 -15.70 -5.48 -7.92
N THR A 101 -16.46 -4.40 -7.83
CA THR A 101 -16.03 -3.13 -8.43
C THR A 101 -15.00 -2.41 -7.57
N ALA A 102 -14.15 -1.60 -8.20
CA ALA A 102 -13.15 -0.81 -7.49
C ALA A 102 -13.80 0.10 -6.43
N GLY A 103 -14.91 0.74 -6.76
CA GLY A 103 -15.65 1.59 -5.84
C GLY A 103 -16.19 0.84 -4.63
N GLU A 104 -16.77 -0.32 -4.84
CA GLU A 104 -17.28 -1.15 -3.74
C GLU A 104 -16.14 -1.63 -2.84
N HIS A 105 -14.99 -2.00 -3.42
CA HIS A 105 -13.80 -2.36 -2.65
C HIS A 105 -13.34 -1.21 -1.74
N ILE A 106 -13.22 0.00 -2.30
CA ILE A 106 -12.81 1.20 -1.55
C ILE A 106 -13.82 1.51 -0.44
N ARG A 107 -15.13 1.47 -0.74
CA ARG A 107 -16.20 1.71 0.23
C ARG A 107 -16.09 0.77 1.43
N ARG A 108 -15.95 -0.54 1.19
CA ARG A 108 -15.79 -1.54 2.26
C ARG A 108 -14.56 -1.28 3.13
N LYS A 109 -13.45 -0.83 2.54
CA LYS A 109 -12.23 -0.51 3.29
C LYS A 109 -12.41 0.71 4.19
N ILE A 110 -13.05 1.75 3.70
CA ILE A 110 -13.37 2.95 4.50
C ILE A 110 -14.29 2.59 5.68
N GLU A 111 -15.35 1.81 5.42
CA GLU A 111 -16.28 1.37 6.47
C GLU A 111 -15.57 0.51 7.53
N ALA A 112 -14.66 -0.37 7.12
CA ALA A 112 -13.90 -1.20 8.05
C ALA A 112 -12.95 -0.36 8.92
N SER A 113 -12.31 0.68 8.35
CA SER A 113 -11.42 1.57 9.11
C SER A 113 -12.16 2.37 10.19
N HIS A 114 -13.39 2.81 9.90
CA HIS A 114 -14.22 3.54 10.88
C HIS A 114 -14.74 2.65 12.03
N LYS A 115 -14.84 1.34 11.80
CA LYS A 115 -15.25 0.40 12.86
C LYS A 115 -14.10 -0.03 13.77
N ALA A 116 -12.87 0.19 13.34
CA ALA A 116 -11.65 -0.17 14.08
C ALA A 116 -11.06 1.00 14.91
N ALA A 117 -11.62 2.20 14.76
CA ALA A 117 -11.26 3.40 15.51
C ALA A 117 -12.18 3.59 16.71
#